data_d3c8fad40118be3d77f481932ffbbc9e
#
_entry.id   d3c8fad40118be3d77f481932ffbbc9e
#
_cell.length_a   1.000
_cell.length_b   1.000
_cell.length_c   1.000
_cell.angle_alpha   90.00
_cell.angle_beta   90.00
_cell.angle_gamma   90.00
#
_symmetry.space_group_name_H-M   'P 1'
#
loop_
_entity.id
_entity.type
_entity.pdbx_description
1 polymer ?
#
loop_
_entity_poly.entity_id
_entity_poly.type
_entity_poly.pdbx_seq_one_letter_code
_entity_poly.pdbx_strand_id
1 'polypeptide(L)'
;MSLCIDAHSHFLPASILDRLRGDGERYGTPVQTRDDGKIFVVTPERPYGPIGPGFYDIAVRRQYLAAHGISTQVLTPPPFLFYYWADPQISYEIIRAENDAIAEVVSGSAGSFAGLGTIPMHDASLGVRECEHIKKIGLRGIEIGSNVNGT
;
A
#
# COMPACT_ATOMS: atom_id res chain seq x y z
N MET A 1 -11.78 10.26 -26.44
CA MET A 1 -12.26 9.91 -25.08
C MET A 1 -11.68 10.93 -24.10
N SER A 2 -12.45 11.42 -23.14
CA SER A 2 -11.92 12.31 -22.09
C SER A 2 -11.03 11.50 -21.15
N LEU A 3 -9.89 12.09 -20.75
CA LEU A 3 -9.02 11.50 -19.74
C LEU A 3 -9.74 11.56 -18.37
N CYS A 4 -9.96 10.40 -17.76
CA CYS A 4 -10.51 10.29 -16.40
C CYS A 4 -9.47 9.64 -15.50
N ILE A 5 -9.06 10.35 -14.44
CA ILE A 5 -8.05 9.87 -13.50
C ILE A 5 -8.70 9.74 -12.12
N ASP A 6 -8.63 8.55 -11.54
CA ASP A 6 -8.91 8.33 -10.12
C ASP A 6 -7.61 8.60 -9.33
N ALA A 7 -7.57 9.75 -8.68
CA ALA A 7 -6.35 10.29 -8.07
C ALA A 7 -6.02 9.71 -6.69
N HIS A 8 -6.92 8.94 -6.06
CA HIS A 8 -6.71 8.38 -4.73
C HIS A 8 -7.39 7.02 -4.57
N SER A 9 -6.57 5.96 -4.46
CA SER A 9 -7.07 4.61 -4.33
C SER A 9 -6.09 3.71 -3.57
N HIS A 10 -6.47 3.29 -2.36
CA HIS A 10 -5.63 2.40 -1.57
C HIS A 10 -5.50 1.02 -2.21
N PHE A 11 -4.28 0.52 -2.22
CA PHE A 11 -3.92 -0.78 -2.78
C PHE A 11 -2.94 -1.52 -1.86
N LEU A 12 -3.29 -2.74 -1.50
CA LEU A 12 -2.44 -3.67 -0.77
C LEU A 12 -1.97 -4.75 -1.75
N PRO A 13 -0.73 -4.71 -2.26
CA PRO A 13 -0.24 -5.74 -3.17
C PRO A 13 -0.43 -7.15 -2.61
N ALA A 14 -0.82 -8.11 -3.45
CA ALA A 14 -1.06 -9.49 -3.02
C ALA A 14 0.18 -10.11 -2.37
N SER A 15 1.38 -9.81 -2.89
CA SER A 15 2.66 -10.24 -2.30
C SER A 15 2.88 -9.71 -0.88
N ILE A 16 2.42 -8.50 -0.60
CA ILE A 16 2.48 -7.92 0.76
C ILE A 16 1.44 -8.60 1.66
N LEU A 17 0.21 -8.81 1.18
CA LEU A 17 -0.79 -9.55 1.95
C LEU A 17 -0.30 -10.97 2.31
N ASP A 18 0.36 -11.66 1.38
CA ASP A 18 0.95 -12.99 1.63
C ASP A 18 2.12 -12.92 2.62
N ARG A 19 2.96 -11.89 2.53
CA ARG A 19 4.01 -11.64 3.52
C ARG A 19 3.44 -11.40 4.92
N LEU A 20 2.36 -10.63 5.05
CA LEU A 20 1.68 -10.39 6.33
C LEU A 20 1.00 -11.65 6.88
N ARG A 21 0.58 -12.58 6.03
CA ARG A 21 0.09 -13.90 6.48
C ARG A 21 1.19 -14.76 7.11
N GLY A 22 2.42 -14.68 6.60
CA GLY A 22 3.57 -15.40 7.13
C GLY A 22 4.22 -14.71 8.33
N ASP A 23 4.53 -13.44 8.18
CA ASP A 23 5.39 -12.68 9.11
C ASP A 23 4.68 -11.49 9.78
N GLY A 24 3.35 -11.41 9.71
CA GLY A 24 2.58 -10.25 10.17
C GLY A 24 2.78 -9.89 11.64
N GLU A 25 3.00 -10.89 12.51
CA GLU A 25 3.31 -10.67 13.93
C GLU A 25 4.59 -9.85 14.09
N ARG A 26 5.62 -10.11 13.28
CA ARG A 26 6.88 -9.37 13.30
C ARG A 26 6.68 -7.89 12.96
N TYR A 27 5.75 -7.60 12.06
CA TYR A 27 5.45 -6.23 11.63
C TYR A 27 4.37 -5.56 12.47
N GLY A 28 3.74 -6.27 13.42
CA GLY A 28 2.60 -5.79 14.19
C GLY A 28 1.32 -5.66 13.35
N THR A 29 1.23 -6.41 12.25
CA THR A 29 0.09 -6.41 11.33
C THR A 29 -0.29 -7.84 10.90
N PRO A 30 -0.59 -8.76 11.84
CA PRO A 30 -1.02 -10.11 11.50
C PRO A 30 -2.32 -10.09 10.70
N VAL A 31 -2.44 -11.07 9.81
CA VAL A 31 -3.66 -11.28 9.02
C VAL A 31 -4.55 -12.30 9.71
N GLN A 32 -5.80 -11.95 9.91
CA GLN A 32 -6.82 -12.84 10.45
C GLN A 32 -7.86 -13.16 9.38
N THR A 33 -8.14 -14.44 9.19
CA THR A 33 -9.30 -14.89 8.42
C THR A 33 -10.37 -15.35 9.41
N ARG A 34 -11.57 -14.77 9.35
CA ARG A 34 -12.70 -15.11 10.20
C ARG A 34 -13.44 -16.34 9.67
N ASP A 35 -14.33 -16.91 10.48
CA ASP A 35 -15.12 -18.10 10.13
C ASP A 35 -15.97 -17.94 8.86
N ASP A 36 -16.36 -16.70 8.54
CA ASP A 36 -17.08 -16.35 7.31
C ASP A 36 -16.17 -16.12 6.09
N GLY A 37 -14.88 -16.45 6.23
CA GLY A 37 -13.86 -16.31 5.17
C GLY A 37 -13.34 -14.89 4.94
N LYS A 38 -13.83 -13.89 5.68
CA LYS A 38 -13.38 -12.51 5.53
C LYS A 38 -11.99 -12.29 6.13
N ILE A 39 -11.18 -11.54 5.40
CA ILE A 39 -9.79 -11.25 5.74
C ILE A 39 -9.71 -9.88 6.44
N PHE A 40 -8.93 -9.81 7.51
CA PHE A 40 -8.63 -8.57 8.23
C PHE A 40 -7.12 -8.45 8.45
N VAL A 41 -6.58 -7.24 8.34
CA VAL A 41 -5.24 -6.88 8.82
C VAL A 41 -5.41 -6.25 10.20
N VAL A 42 -4.76 -6.82 11.19
CA VAL A 42 -4.87 -6.36 12.59
C VAL A 42 -3.69 -5.45 12.91
N THR A 43 -3.95 -4.21 13.31
CA THR A 43 -2.94 -3.28 13.78
C THR A 43 -3.04 -3.11 15.29
N PRO A 44 -2.09 -2.45 15.95
CA PRO A 44 -2.18 -2.15 17.39
C PRO A 44 -3.44 -1.37 17.78
N GLU A 45 -4.00 -0.58 16.86
CA GLU A 45 -5.21 0.20 17.13
C GLU A 45 -6.49 -0.62 16.98
N ARG A 46 -6.62 -1.34 15.87
CA ARG A 46 -7.84 -2.11 15.55
C ARG A 46 -7.64 -3.01 14.33
N PRO A 47 -8.53 -4.00 14.12
CA PRO A 47 -8.59 -4.71 12.86
C PRO A 47 -9.16 -3.81 11.74
N TYR A 48 -8.53 -3.88 10.57
CA TYR A 48 -8.99 -3.24 9.32
C TYR A 48 -9.49 -4.30 8.35
N GLY A 49 -10.67 -4.11 7.83
CA GLY A 49 -11.30 -5.04 6.88
C GLY A 49 -12.83 -4.96 6.92
N PRO A 50 -13.50 -5.86 6.18
CA PRO A 50 -12.90 -6.95 5.41
C PRO A 50 -12.09 -6.45 4.21
N ILE A 51 -10.90 -7.04 4.02
CA ILE A 51 -10.04 -6.78 2.86
C ILE A 51 -10.59 -7.63 1.70
N GLY A 52 -11.26 -6.98 0.78
CA GLY A 52 -11.83 -7.65 -0.38
C GLY A 52 -10.89 -7.67 -1.59
N PRO A 53 -11.23 -8.47 -2.65
CA PRO A 53 -10.39 -8.57 -3.85
C PRO A 53 -10.04 -7.24 -4.50
N GLY A 54 -10.92 -6.26 -4.48
CA GLY A 54 -10.64 -4.92 -5.00
C GLY A 54 -9.45 -4.21 -4.31
N PHE A 55 -9.03 -4.66 -3.13
CA PHE A 55 -7.86 -4.12 -2.43
C PHE A 55 -6.53 -4.68 -2.95
N TYR A 56 -6.48 -5.96 -3.36
CA TYR A 56 -5.23 -6.66 -3.66
C TYR A 56 -5.17 -7.29 -5.05
N ASP A 57 -6.30 -7.43 -5.74
CA ASP A 57 -6.37 -8.09 -7.07
C ASP A 57 -6.40 -7.04 -8.19
N ILE A 58 -5.32 -6.98 -8.95
CA ILE A 58 -5.16 -6.05 -10.06
C ILE A 58 -6.12 -6.35 -11.23
N ALA A 59 -6.51 -7.61 -11.43
CA ALA A 59 -7.47 -7.96 -12.48
C ALA A 59 -8.86 -7.42 -12.15
N VAL A 60 -9.28 -7.54 -10.89
CA VAL A 60 -10.54 -6.95 -10.40
C VAL A 60 -10.52 -5.43 -10.55
N ARG A 61 -9.40 -4.77 -10.21
CA ARG A 61 -9.26 -3.32 -10.41
C ARG A 61 -9.36 -2.92 -11.87
N ARG A 62 -8.68 -3.61 -12.78
CA ARG A 62 -8.77 -3.34 -14.23
C ARG A 62 -10.21 -3.44 -14.75
N GLN A 63 -10.96 -4.44 -14.30
CA GLN A 63 -12.38 -4.57 -14.66
C GLN A 63 -13.20 -3.37 -14.15
N TYR A 64 -12.93 -2.93 -12.92
CA TYR A 64 -13.58 -1.76 -12.34
C TYR A 64 -13.28 -0.49 -13.15
N LEU A 65 -12.01 -0.22 -13.50
CA LEU A 65 -11.60 0.93 -14.31
C LEU A 65 -12.35 0.93 -15.66
N ALA A 66 -12.36 -0.20 -16.35
CA ALA A 66 -13.03 -0.35 -17.64
C ALA A 66 -14.53 -0.09 -17.53
N ALA A 67 -15.19 -0.64 -16.50
CA ALA A 67 -16.63 -0.45 -16.29
C ALA A 67 -17.03 1.00 -15.99
N HIS A 68 -16.12 1.81 -15.43
CA HIS A 68 -16.37 3.19 -15.02
C HIS A 68 -15.72 4.24 -15.93
N GLY A 69 -15.09 3.83 -17.03
CA GLY A 69 -14.43 4.74 -17.98
C GLY A 69 -13.23 5.48 -17.37
N ILE A 70 -12.58 4.90 -16.34
CA ILE A 70 -11.38 5.45 -15.70
C ILE A 70 -10.16 5.04 -16.54
N SER A 71 -9.40 6.03 -17.00
CA SER A 71 -8.22 5.81 -17.84
C SER A 71 -6.99 5.42 -17.01
N THR A 72 -6.83 6.04 -15.85
CA THR A 72 -5.69 5.82 -14.96
C THR A 72 -6.13 5.91 -13.51
N GLN A 73 -5.63 5.02 -12.66
CA GLN A 73 -5.83 5.06 -11.22
C GLN A 73 -4.48 5.21 -10.50
N VAL A 74 -4.45 6.08 -9.48
CA VAL A 74 -3.28 6.24 -8.61
C VAL A 74 -3.39 5.25 -7.44
N LEU A 75 -2.48 4.30 -7.40
CA LEU A 75 -2.37 3.31 -6.32
C LEU A 75 -1.54 3.88 -5.18
N THR A 76 -2.05 3.80 -3.96
CA THR A 76 -1.38 4.29 -2.76
C THR A 76 -1.42 3.25 -1.65
N PRO A 77 -0.39 3.19 -0.77
CA PRO A 77 -0.44 2.35 0.42
C PRO A 77 -1.65 2.69 1.28
N PRO A 78 -2.34 1.71 1.87
CA PRO A 78 -3.40 2.01 2.82
C PRO A 78 -2.82 2.57 4.13
N PRO A 79 -3.43 3.62 4.75
CA PRO A 79 -2.89 4.30 5.92
C PRO A 79 -2.60 3.39 7.13
N PHE A 80 -3.33 2.29 7.27
CA PHE A 80 -3.09 1.30 8.31
C PHE A 80 -1.79 0.48 8.09
N LEU A 81 -1.02 0.74 7.03
CA LEU A 81 0.28 0.16 6.74
C LEU A 81 1.40 1.23 6.66
N PHE A 82 1.21 2.40 7.25
CA PHE A 82 2.29 3.40 7.36
C PHE A 82 3.31 3.06 8.45
N TYR A 83 3.01 2.13 9.35
CA TYR A 83 3.90 1.58 10.37
C TYR A 83 4.58 2.60 11.28
N TYR A 84 3.95 3.76 11.54
CA TYR A 84 4.56 4.81 12.38
C TYR A 84 4.74 4.39 13.84
N TRP A 85 3.99 3.37 14.28
CA TRP A 85 4.10 2.77 15.63
C TRP A 85 5.21 1.72 15.77
N ALA A 86 5.75 1.21 14.66
CA ALA A 86 6.71 0.11 14.67
C ALA A 86 8.15 0.62 14.92
N ASP A 87 9.04 -0.30 15.27
CA ASP A 87 10.48 -0.01 15.27
C ASP A 87 10.91 0.53 13.89
N PRO A 88 11.74 1.59 13.83
CA PRO A 88 12.09 2.23 12.57
C PRO A 88 12.69 1.30 11.52
N GLN A 89 13.51 0.30 11.91
CA GLN A 89 14.09 -0.64 10.95
C GLN A 89 13.06 -1.65 10.45
N ILE A 90 12.17 -2.11 11.31
CA ILE A 90 11.04 -2.99 10.94
C ILE A 90 10.09 -2.26 9.99
N SER A 91 9.73 -1.02 10.34
CA SER A 91 8.93 -0.14 9.51
C SER A 91 9.55 0.06 8.12
N TYR A 92 10.83 0.41 8.08
CA TYR A 92 11.57 0.61 6.84
C TYR A 92 11.60 -0.64 5.96
N GLU A 93 11.78 -1.83 6.53
CA GLU A 93 11.81 -3.10 5.80
C GLU A 93 10.48 -3.37 5.08
N ILE A 94 9.37 -3.24 5.82
CA ILE A 94 8.05 -3.57 5.24
C ILE A 94 7.56 -2.49 4.29
N ILE A 95 7.77 -1.21 4.58
CA ILE A 95 7.45 -0.08 3.71
C ILE A 95 8.23 -0.20 2.39
N ARG A 96 9.53 -0.53 2.44
CA ARG A 96 10.34 -0.76 1.25
C ARG A 96 9.74 -1.85 0.36
N ALA A 97 9.39 -2.99 0.96
CA ALA A 97 8.78 -4.10 0.22
C ALA A 97 7.42 -3.71 -0.40
N GLU A 98 6.61 -2.92 0.30
CA GLU A 98 5.33 -2.44 -0.20
C GLU A 98 5.51 -1.46 -1.37
N ASN A 99 6.43 -0.51 -1.27
CA ASN A 99 6.76 0.42 -2.35
C ASN A 99 7.27 -0.32 -3.60
N ASP A 100 8.15 -1.31 -3.43
CA ASP A 100 8.65 -2.14 -4.53
C ASP A 100 7.51 -2.92 -5.21
N ALA A 101 6.60 -3.50 -4.43
CA ALA A 101 5.47 -4.25 -4.96
C ALA A 101 4.46 -3.35 -5.72
N ILE A 102 4.22 -2.13 -5.24
CA ILE A 102 3.40 -1.14 -5.98
C ILE A 102 4.09 -0.74 -7.29
N ALA A 103 5.40 -0.48 -7.26
CA ALA A 103 6.17 -0.11 -8.45
C ALA A 103 6.18 -1.23 -9.51
N GLU A 104 6.26 -2.49 -9.10
CA GLU A 104 6.15 -3.65 -9.99
C GLU A 104 4.80 -3.67 -10.72
N VAL A 105 3.69 -3.49 -9.99
CA VAL A 105 2.35 -3.42 -10.57
C VAL A 105 2.23 -2.26 -11.55
N VAL A 106 2.75 -1.08 -11.18
CA VAL A 106 2.70 0.13 -12.03
C VAL A 106 3.50 -0.09 -13.32
N SER A 107 4.71 -0.64 -13.22
CA SER A 107 5.56 -0.89 -14.39
C SER A 107 4.92 -1.83 -15.41
N GLY A 108 4.19 -2.85 -14.94
CA GLY A 108 3.46 -3.82 -15.77
C GLY A 108 2.09 -3.34 -16.25
N SER A 109 1.71 -2.09 -16.01
CA SER A 109 0.33 -1.62 -16.19
C SER A 109 0.02 -0.97 -17.54
N ALA A 110 1.03 -0.70 -18.37
CA ALA A 110 0.90 0.05 -19.64
C ALA A 110 0.16 1.41 -19.47
N GLY A 111 0.36 2.09 -18.31
CA GLY A 111 -0.20 3.39 -18.02
C GLY A 111 -1.60 3.39 -17.37
N SER A 112 -2.21 2.22 -17.15
CA SER A 112 -3.50 2.12 -16.43
C SER A 112 -3.36 2.46 -14.94
N PHE A 113 -2.16 2.34 -14.39
CA PHE A 113 -1.86 2.68 -12.99
C PHE A 113 -0.66 3.62 -12.90
N ALA A 114 -0.74 4.56 -11.98
CA ALA A 114 0.37 5.32 -11.42
C ALA A 114 0.49 4.94 -9.93
N GLY A 115 1.61 5.22 -9.28
CA GLY A 115 1.79 4.82 -7.88
C GLY A 115 2.41 5.93 -7.04
N LEU A 116 1.99 6.00 -5.79
CA LEU A 116 2.67 6.68 -4.71
C LEU A 116 3.20 5.63 -3.73
N GLY A 117 4.32 5.92 -3.10
CA GLY A 117 4.83 5.12 -1.98
C GLY A 117 4.53 5.76 -0.64
N THR A 118 5.05 5.18 0.43
CA THR A 118 5.07 5.78 1.76
C THR A 118 6.47 5.71 2.36
N ILE A 119 6.70 6.41 3.46
CA ILE A 119 8.01 6.50 4.11
C ILE A 119 7.88 6.37 5.64
N PRO A 120 8.91 5.89 6.35
CA PRO A 120 8.92 5.84 7.81
C PRO A 120 9.11 7.25 8.41
N MET A 121 8.02 8.02 8.54
CA MET A 121 8.01 9.42 8.98
C MET A 121 8.58 9.65 10.38
N HIS A 122 8.64 8.63 11.23
CA HIS A 122 9.18 8.71 12.59
C HIS A 122 10.71 8.54 12.64
N ASP A 123 11.40 8.32 11.49
CA ASP A 123 12.85 8.34 11.36
C ASP A 123 13.26 9.11 10.09
N ALA A 124 13.81 10.30 10.27
CA ALA A 124 14.16 11.19 9.16
C ALA A 124 15.24 10.60 8.23
N SER A 125 16.21 9.86 8.77
CA SER A 125 17.28 9.26 7.97
C SER A 125 16.75 8.15 7.06
N LEU A 126 15.93 7.28 7.60
CA LEU A 126 15.28 6.21 6.83
C LEU A 126 14.26 6.78 5.85
N GLY A 127 13.52 7.82 6.26
CA GLY A 127 12.57 8.53 5.38
C GLY A 127 13.24 9.11 4.14
N VAL A 128 14.37 9.81 4.30
CA VAL A 128 15.14 10.36 3.16
C VAL A 128 15.63 9.25 2.23
N ARG A 129 16.19 8.16 2.78
CA ARG A 129 16.63 7.01 1.97
C ARG A 129 15.48 6.38 1.19
N GLU A 130 14.29 6.34 1.79
CA GLU A 130 13.12 5.79 1.13
C GLU A 130 12.58 6.73 0.04
N CYS A 131 12.61 8.05 0.23
CA CYS A 131 12.30 9.02 -0.82
C CYS A 131 13.18 8.84 -2.07
N GLU A 132 14.49 8.66 -1.87
CA GLU A 132 15.43 8.41 -2.97
C GLU A 132 15.10 7.10 -3.70
N HIS A 133 14.74 6.08 -2.96
CA HIS A 133 14.35 4.80 -3.53
C HIS A 133 13.05 4.90 -4.33
N ILE A 134 12.00 5.50 -3.78
CA ILE A 134 10.70 5.73 -4.43
C ILE A 134 10.90 6.43 -5.78
N LYS A 135 11.75 7.47 -5.83
CA LYS A 135 12.11 8.13 -7.08
C LYS A 135 12.80 7.17 -8.06
N LYS A 136 13.73 6.35 -7.58
CA LYS A 136 14.51 5.42 -8.41
C LYS A 136 13.64 4.32 -9.03
N ILE A 137 12.66 3.79 -8.28
CA ILE A 137 11.74 2.75 -8.76
C ILE A 137 10.57 3.30 -9.59
N GLY A 138 10.50 4.61 -9.80
CA GLY A 138 9.55 5.25 -10.72
C GLY A 138 8.17 5.57 -10.15
N LEU A 139 7.99 5.49 -8.84
CA LEU A 139 6.78 6.01 -8.20
C LEU A 139 6.74 7.54 -8.28
N ARG A 140 5.54 8.12 -8.33
CA ARG A 140 5.33 9.53 -8.65
C ARG A 140 5.36 10.47 -7.45
N GLY A 141 5.39 9.94 -6.24
CA GLY A 141 5.39 10.69 -5.00
C GLY A 141 5.17 9.81 -3.80
N ILE A 142 4.81 10.44 -2.70
CA ILE A 142 4.59 9.80 -1.40
C ILE A 142 3.21 10.16 -0.86
N GLU A 143 2.56 9.21 -0.21
CA GLU A 143 1.43 9.42 0.67
C GLU A 143 1.88 9.26 2.12
N ILE A 144 1.50 10.19 2.97
CA ILE A 144 1.81 10.20 4.40
C ILE A 144 0.56 10.51 5.21
N GLY A 145 0.57 10.13 6.48
CA GLY A 145 -0.48 10.50 7.42
C GLY A 145 -0.49 12.00 7.72
N SER A 146 -1.63 12.51 8.12
CA SER A 146 -1.79 13.91 8.57
C SER A 146 -1.09 14.20 9.90
N ASN A 147 -0.68 13.15 10.62
CA ASN A 147 0.13 13.21 11.85
C ASN A 147 0.96 11.93 11.98
N VAL A 148 1.97 11.97 12.84
CA VAL A 148 2.81 10.82 13.19
C VAL A 148 2.65 10.58 14.69
N ASN A 149 2.04 9.44 15.07
CA ASN A 149 1.83 9.04 16.46
C ASN A 149 1.14 10.13 17.34
N GLY A 150 0.23 10.89 16.73
CA GLY A 150 -0.53 11.92 17.43
C GLY A 150 0.17 13.28 17.59
N THR A 151 1.29 13.50 16.88
CA THR A 151 2.06 14.76 16.86
C THR A 151 2.03 15.44 15.50
#